data_28c102194acc56152bcd70f46e5812cd
#
_entry.id   28c102194acc56152bcd70f46e5812cd
#
_cell.length_a   1.000
_cell.length_b   1.000
_cell.length_c   1.000
_cell.angle_alpha   90.00
_cell.angle_beta   90.00
_cell.angle_gamma   90.00
#
_symmetry.space_group_name_H-M   'P 1'
#
loop_
_entity.id
_entity.type
_entity.pdbx_description
1 polymer ?
#
loop_
_entity_poly.entity_id
_entity_poly.type
_entity_poly.pdbx_seq_one_letter_code
_entity_poly.pdbx_strand_id
1 'polypeptide(L)'
;MAPLVQNVSGLDTDDPRCVVHVLGCTGDWTGGWDCVTPKGGADAFITEDGQSGRMVEVIKRGEPAIIVCHWTGIYWNGLEIGFEIFRQVVKCLHETFDHLHWMKLSEISRYWAAKELTQIDWNPQSRAVALRAPFACEELTLELPVPARAVEVRQSGGKKADRLRQVAGDLKLEPGTWCPQNGKTLVCLKLPKGGSEVVVTA
;
A
#
# COMPACT_ATOMS: atom_id res chain seq x y z
N MET A 1 -1.80 -8.62 -9.73
CA MET A 1 -0.78 -7.95 -10.59
C MET A 1 -0.48 -6.60 -9.97
N ALA A 2 0.79 -6.36 -9.65
CA ALA A 2 1.21 -5.09 -9.06
C ALA A 2 0.88 -3.90 -9.98
N PRO A 3 0.58 -2.72 -9.44
CA PRO A 3 0.41 -1.50 -10.22
C PRO A 3 1.62 -1.20 -11.11
N LEU A 4 1.38 -0.68 -12.29
CA LEU A 4 2.41 -0.32 -13.26
C LEU A 4 2.52 1.21 -13.35
N VAL A 5 3.74 1.73 -13.23
CA VAL A 5 4.03 3.15 -13.39
C VAL A 5 4.60 3.41 -14.79
N GLN A 6 3.99 4.33 -15.53
CA GLN A 6 4.33 4.66 -16.92
C GLN A 6 4.28 6.18 -17.18
N ASN A 7 4.69 6.59 -18.39
CA ASN A 7 4.64 7.98 -18.84
C ASN A 7 5.28 8.95 -17.85
N VAL A 8 6.45 8.57 -17.37
CA VAL A 8 7.19 9.33 -16.35
C VAL A 8 7.88 10.52 -16.99
N SER A 9 7.71 11.71 -16.42
CA SER A 9 8.37 12.93 -16.85
C SER A 9 8.60 13.89 -15.72
N GLY A 10 9.57 14.80 -15.88
CA GLY A 10 9.81 15.90 -14.93
C GLY A 10 10.23 15.48 -13.52
N LEU A 11 10.87 14.31 -13.34
CA LEU A 11 11.20 13.78 -12.01
C LEU A 11 12.11 14.72 -11.20
N ASP A 12 12.97 15.46 -11.87
CA ASP A 12 13.91 16.41 -11.24
C ASP A 12 13.35 17.84 -11.19
N THR A 13 12.07 18.03 -11.47
CA THR A 13 11.38 19.32 -11.47
C THR A 13 10.39 19.44 -10.31
N ASP A 14 9.80 20.63 -10.16
CA ASP A 14 8.74 20.84 -9.17
C ASP A 14 7.40 20.21 -9.57
N ASP A 15 7.24 19.79 -10.85
CA ASP A 15 6.02 19.17 -11.40
C ASP A 15 6.32 17.80 -12.00
N PRO A 16 6.67 16.79 -11.18
CA PRO A 16 6.85 15.41 -11.65
C PRO A 16 5.50 14.82 -12.03
N ARG A 17 5.48 14.07 -13.14
CA ARG A 17 4.26 13.43 -13.66
C ARG A 17 4.50 11.96 -13.96
N CYS A 18 3.50 11.14 -13.67
CA CYS A 18 3.44 9.74 -14.10
C CYS A 18 1.99 9.27 -14.17
N VAL A 19 1.78 8.16 -14.84
CA VAL A 19 0.50 7.43 -14.83
C VAL A 19 0.69 6.15 -14.04
N VAL A 20 -0.17 5.92 -13.05
CA VAL A 20 -0.18 4.68 -12.27
C VAL A 20 -1.39 3.85 -12.70
N HIS A 21 -1.15 2.71 -13.29
CA HIS A 21 -2.18 1.74 -13.64
C HIS A 21 -2.43 0.81 -12.47
N VAL A 22 -3.56 0.95 -11.80
CA VAL A 22 -3.97 0.05 -10.72
C VAL A 22 -5.06 -0.86 -11.26
N LEU A 23 -4.72 -2.14 -11.43
CA LEU A 23 -5.66 -3.12 -11.94
C LEU A 23 -6.56 -3.64 -10.82
N GLY A 24 -7.87 -3.63 -11.05
CA GLY A 24 -8.82 -4.29 -10.15
C GLY A 24 -8.58 -5.79 -10.12
N CYS A 25 -8.75 -6.40 -8.96
CA CYS A 25 -8.60 -7.84 -8.78
C CYS A 25 -9.80 -8.64 -9.30
N THR A 26 -10.85 -7.97 -9.73
CA THR A 26 -12.11 -8.61 -10.08
C THR A 26 -12.69 -8.00 -11.35
N GLY A 27 -13.54 -8.74 -12.02
CA GLY A 27 -14.49 -8.18 -12.97
C GLY A 27 -15.59 -7.42 -12.26
N ASP A 28 -16.70 -7.18 -12.96
CA ASP A 28 -17.86 -6.53 -12.39
C ASP A 28 -18.36 -7.25 -11.15
N TRP A 29 -18.74 -6.48 -10.16
CA TRP A 29 -19.12 -6.87 -8.80
C TRP A 29 -20.17 -7.99 -8.74
N THR A 30 -21.21 -7.91 -9.55
CA THR A 30 -22.27 -8.93 -9.60
C THR A 30 -22.50 -9.45 -11.01
N GLY A 31 -21.69 -9.07 -11.99
CA GLY A 31 -21.94 -9.33 -13.40
C GLY A 31 -23.14 -8.56 -13.96
N GLY A 32 -23.54 -7.50 -13.35
CA GLY A 32 -24.86 -6.93 -13.38
C GLY A 32 -25.08 -5.70 -14.24
N TRP A 33 -24.56 -5.64 -15.46
CA TRP A 33 -25.01 -4.61 -16.42
C TRP A 33 -26.50 -4.72 -16.74
N ASP A 34 -26.96 -5.95 -16.88
CA ASP A 34 -28.33 -6.26 -17.32
C ASP A 34 -29.34 -6.40 -16.18
N CYS A 35 -28.88 -6.46 -14.93
CA CYS A 35 -29.70 -6.71 -13.74
C CYS A 35 -30.63 -7.96 -13.85
N VAL A 36 -30.24 -8.93 -14.69
CA VAL A 36 -31.10 -10.11 -14.94
C VAL A 36 -30.73 -11.28 -14.00
N THR A 37 -29.44 -11.53 -13.85
CA THR A 37 -28.99 -12.68 -13.04
C THR A 37 -27.69 -12.33 -12.31
N PRO A 38 -27.63 -12.37 -10.97
CA PRO A 38 -26.39 -12.21 -10.24
C PRO A 38 -25.41 -13.33 -10.62
N LYS A 39 -24.19 -12.99 -11.01
CA LYS A 39 -23.14 -13.95 -11.42
C LYS A 39 -22.21 -14.32 -10.28
N GLY A 40 -22.68 -14.35 -9.07
CA GLY A 40 -21.90 -14.71 -7.90
C GLY A 40 -22.40 -14.00 -6.66
N GLY A 41 -21.88 -14.40 -5.53
CA GLY A 41 -22.12 -13.82 -4.21
C GLY A 41 -20.82 -13.33 -3.59
N ALA A 42 -20.82 -13.11 -2.31
CA ALA A 42 -19.65 -12.72 -1.53
C ALA A 42 -18.50 -13.73 -1.67
N ASP A 43 -18.80 -15.01 -1.80
CA ASP A 43 -17.81 -16.10 -1.91
C ASP A 43 -16.88 -15.97 -3.11
N ALA A 44 -17.31 -15.29 -4.18
CA ALA A 44 -16.44 -15.03 -5.32
C ALA A 44 -15.27 -14.08 -4.95
N PHE A 45 -15.41 -13.29 -3.89
CA PHE A 45 -14.43 -12.31 -3.41
C PHE A 45 -13.71 -12.80 -2.17
N ILE A 46 -14.46 -13.30 -1.20
CA ILE A 46 -13.97 -13.88 0.03
C ILE A 46 -15.00 -14.91 0.55
N THR A 47 -14.57 -16.13 0.81
CA THR A 47 -15.38 -17.14 1.46
C THR A 47 -15.59 -16.82 2.94
N GLU A 48 -16.64 -17.38 3.56
CA GLU A 48 -16.97 -17.12 4.97
C GLU A 48 -15.82 -17.47 5.93
N ASP A 49 -15.05 -18.53 5.60
CA ASP A 49 -13.85 -18.93 6.35
C ASP A 49 -12.61 -18.06 6.05
N GLY A 50 -12.70 -17.10 5.14
CA GLY A 50 -11.62 -16.19 4.75
C GLY A 50 -10.45 -16.86 4.00
N GLN A 51 -10.57 -18.12 3.58
CA GLN A 51 -9.45 -18.87 3.02
C GLN A 51 -9.29 -18.70 1.51
N SER A 52 -10.36 -18.43 0.79
CA SER A 52 -10.38 -18.34 -0.67
C SER A 52 -11.21 -17.16 -1.18
N GLY A 53 -11.15 -16.93 -2.49
CA GLY A 53 -11.78 -15.81 -3.16
C GLY A 53 -10.76 -14.83 -3.77
N ARG A 54 -11.19 -14.11 -4.80
CA ARG A 54 -10.28 -13.24 -5.59
C ARG A 54 -9.59 -12.15 -4.78
N MET A 55 -10.25 -11.59 -3.76
CA MET A 55 -9.62 -10.60 -2.88
C MET A 55 -8.60 -11.23 -1.95
N VAL A 56 -8.91 -12.41 -1.42
CA VAL A 56 -7.99 -13.16 -0.54
C VAL A 56 -6.67 -13.46 -1.26
N GLU A 57 -6.74 -13.90 -2.51
CA GLU A 57 -5.55 -14.17 -3.31
C GLU A 57 -4.68 -12.93 -3.53
N VAL A 58 -5.30 -11.78 -3.78
CA VAL A 58 -4.61 -10.51 -3.99
C VAL A 58 -4.00 -9.99 -2.69
N ILE A 59 -4.75 -10.05 -1.58
CA ILE A 59 -4.29 -9.65 -0.24
C ILE A 59 -3.08 -10.50 0.19
N LYS A 60 -3.13 -11.82 0.02
CA LYS A 60 -2.02 -12.73 0.35
C LYS A 60 -0.74 -12.43 -0.44
N ARG A 61 -0.84 -11.79 -1.61
CA ARG A 61 0.32 -11.31 -2.38
C ARG A 61 0.81 -9.92 -1.97
N GLY A 62 0.15 -9.25 -1.02
CA GLY A 62 0.46 -7.88 -0.63
C GLY A 62 0.13 -6.84 -1.73
N GLU A 63 -0.82 -7.16 -2.60
CA GLU A 63 -1.25 -6.28 -3.70
C GLU A 63 -2.55 -5.54 -3.32
N PRO A 64 -2.83 -4.36 -3.92
CA PRO A 64 -4.09 -3.66 -3.69
C PRO A 64 -5.29 -4.48 -4.14
N ALA A 65 -6.22 -4.74 -3.23
CA ALA A 65 -7.45 -5.45 -3.51
C ALA A 65 -8.56 -4.45 -3.86
N ILE A 66 -8.88 -4.33 -5.15
CA ILE A 66 -9.84 -3.36 -5.68
C ILE A 66 -10.99 -4.09 -6.34
N ILE A 67 -12.20 -3.67 -6.04
CA ILE A 67 -13.42 -4.16 -6.68
C ILE A 67 -13.99 -3.05 -7.56
N VAL A 68 -14.37 -3.41 -8.77
CA VAL A 68 -15.12 -2.55 -9.68
C VAL A 68 -16.58 -2.94 -9.63
N CYS A 69 -17.47 -1.97 -9.53
CA CYS A 69 -18.91 -2.18 -9.57
C CYS A 69 -19.61 -1.10 -10.39
N HIS A 70 -20.75 -1.46 -10.93
CA HIS A 70 -21.68 -0.53 -11.58
C HIS A 70 -22.90 -0.29 -10.70
N TRP A 71 -23.52 0.89 -10.81
CA TRP A 71 -24.71 1.23 -10.07
C TRP A 71 -25.84 0.22 -10.23
N THR A 72 -26.00 -0.29 -11.45
CA THR A 72 -27.00 -1.32 -11.75
C THR A 72 -26.79 -2.58 -10.94
N GLY A 73 -25.54 -3.01 -10.75
CA GLY A 73 -25.17 -4.18 -9.95
C GLY A 73 -25.38 -3.94 -8.44
N ILE A 74 -25.13 -2.73 -7.95
CA ILE A 74 -25.34 -2.40 -6.53
C ILE A 74 -26.83 -2.42 -6.19
N TYR A 75 -27.64 -1.67 -6.94
CA TYR A 75 -29.05 -1.49 -6.62
C TYR A 75 -29.95 -2.62 -7.11
N TRP A 76 -29.58 -3.30 -8.20
CA TRP A 76 -30.32 -4.42 -8.76
C TRP A 76 -31.83 -4.20 -8.82
N ASN A 77 -32.26 -3.14 -9.55
CA ASN A 77 -33.67 -2.74 -9.68
C ASN A 77 -34.39 -2.54 -8.32
N GLY A 78 -33.67 -2.04 -7.31
CA GLY A 78 -34.21 -1.79 -5.97
C GLY A 78 -34.14 -2.98 -5.02
N LEU A 79 -33.63 -4.13 -5.44
CA LEU A 79 -33.42 -5.29 -4.57
C LEU A 79 -32.12 -5.20 -3.75
N GLU A 80 -31.23 -4.26 -4.07
CA GLU A 80 -29.99 -3.97 -3.35
C GLU A 80 -29.03 -5.18 -3.22
N ILE A 81 -29.11 -6.15 -4.15
CA ILE A 81 -28.34 -7.41 -4.08
C ILE A 81 -26.84 -7.14 -4.02
N GLY A 82 -26.32 -6.26 -4.86
CA GLY A 82 -24.90 -5.93 -4.86
C GLY A 82 -24.47 -5.21 -3.59
N PHE A 83 -25.35 -4.42 -2.97
CA PHE A 83 -25.07 -3.78 -1.70
C PHE A 83 -24.98 -4.79 -0.56
N GLU A 84 -25.85 -5.79 -0.54
CA GLU A 84 -25.78 -6.87 0.45
C GLU A 84 -24.49 -7.71 0.27
N ILE A 85 -24.10 -8.04 -0.96
CA ILE A 85 -22.82 -8.70 -1.25
C ILE A 85 -21.65 -7.85 -0.72
N PHE A 86 -21.67 -6.53 -0.97
CA PHE A 86 -20.65 -5.61 -0.46
C PHE A 86 -20.54 -5.67 1.06
N ARG A 87 -21.67 -5.60 1.77
CA ARG A 87 -21.68 -5.69 3.24
C ARG A 87 -21.08 -6.98 3.75
N GLN A 88 -21.42 -8.11 3.13
CA GLN A 88 -20.88 -9.43 3.48
C GLN A 88 -19.38 -9.48 3.25
N VAL A 89 -18.90 -9.02 2.10
CA VAL A 89 -17.46 -8.99 1.79
C VAL A 89 -16.70 -8.12 2.79
N VAL A 90 -17.17 -6.91 3.07
CA VAL A 90 -16.51 -6.01 4.05
C VAL A 90 -16.49 -6.67 5.44
N LYS A 91 -17.59 -7.28 5.86
CA LYS A 91 -17.66 -8.02 7.14
C LYS A 91 -16.61 -9.14 7.19
N CYS A 92 -16.58 -10.03 6.19
CA CYS A 92 -15.62 -11.13 6.15
C CYS A 92 -14.16 -10.64 6.11
N LEU A 93 -13.87 -9.55 5.39
CA LEU A 93 -12.54 -8.96 5.38
C LEU A 93 -12.10 -8.47 6.76
N HIS A 94 -12.98 -7.80 7.50
CA HIS A 94 -12.69 -7.32 8.85
C HIS A 94 -12.54 -8.46 9.88
N GLU A 95 -13.29 -9.54 9.72
CA GLU A 95 -13.22 -10.71 10.60
C GLU A 95 -12.00 -11.59 10.33
N THR A 96 -11.49 -11.58 9.09
CA THR A 96 -10.39 -12.45 8.66
C THR A 96 -9.02 -11.77 8.78
N PHE A 97 -8.93 -10.48 8.47
CA PHE A 97 -7.66 -9.75 8.37
C PHE A 97 -7.64 -8.58 9.36
N ASP A 98 -6.69 -8.58 10.29
CA ASP A 98 -6.49 -7.54 11.30
C ASP A 98 -5.50 -6.44 10.87
N HIS A 99 -4.90 -6.57 9.67
CA HIS A 99 -3.82 -5.73 9.16
C HIS A 99 -4.16 -5.02 7.83
N LEU A 100 -5.44 -4.97 7.43
CA LEU A 100 -5.84 -4.27 6.21
C LEU A 100 -5.85 -2.76 6.40
N HIS A 101 -5.23 -2.06 5.46
CA HIS A 101 -5.31 -0.61 5.35
C HIS A 101 -6.34 -0.22 4.28
N TRP A 102 -7.41 0.45 4.72
CA TRP A 102 -8.42 1.01 3.82
C TRP A 102 -7.92 2.34 3.25
N MET A 103 -7.68 2.38 1.95
CA MET A 103 -7.04 3.50 1.27
C MET A 103 -7.89 4.01 0.11
N LYS A 104 -7.79 5.29 -0.17
CA LYS A 104 -8.30 5.86 -1.42
C LYS A 104 -7.41 5.43 -2.58
N LEU A 105 -7.99 5.31 -3.77
CA LEU A 105 -7.23 4.97 -4.98
C LEU A 105 -6.07 5.96 -5.24
N SER A 106 -6.27 7.25 -4.91
CA SER A 106 -5.22 8.26 -5.01
C SER A 106 -4.05 8.03 -4.04
N GLU A 107 -4.29 7.46 -2.87
CA GLU A 107 -3.26 7.12 -1.88
C GLU A 107 -2.47 5.90 -2.36
N ILE A 108 -3.16 4.88 -2.87
CA ILE A 108 -2.54 3.71 -3.51
C ILE A 108 -1.64 4.15 -4.67
N SER A 109 -2.14 5.04 -5.55
CA SER A 109 -1.38 5.53 -6.70
C SER A 109 -0.13 6.31 -6.27
N ARG A 110 -0.23 7.17 -5.24
CA ARG A 110 0.93 7.90 -4.69
C ARG A 110 1.96 6.97 -4.08
N TYR A 111 1.52 5.98 -3.31
CA TYR A 111 2.40 4.96 -2.74
C TYR A 111 3.21 4.25 -3.83
N TRP A 112 2.54 3.78 -4.88
CA TRP A 112 3.21 3.06 -5.96
C TRP A 112 4.11 3.95 -6.80
N ALA A 113 3.73 5.21 -7.07
CA ALA A 113 4.62 6.16 -7.72
C ALA A 113 5.87 6.44 -6.87
N ALA A 114 5.72 6.66 -5.58
CA ALA A 114 6.85 6.84 -4.67
C ALA A 114 7.73 5.60 -4.61
N LYS A 115 7.14 4.41 -4.42
CA LYS A 115 7.87 3.13 -4.34
C LYS A 115 8.72 2.85 -5.58
N GLU A 116 8.15 3.03 -6.78
CA GLU A 116 8.81 2.66 -8.03
C GLU A 116 9.81 3.71 -8.51
N LEU A 117 9.62 4.99 -8.15
CA LEU A 117 10.41 6.10 -8.70
C LEU A 117 11.37 6.73 -7.70
N THR A 118 11.33 6.35 -6.42
CA THR A 118 12.31 6.82 -5.45
C THR A 118 13.66 6.13 -5.70
N GLN A 119 14.70 6.93 -5.90
CA GLN A 119 16.07 6.44 -5.92
C GLN A 119 16.52 6.14 -4.49
N ILE A 120 17.13 4.95 -4.31
CA ILE A 120 17.54 4.44 -3.00
C ILE A 120 19.01 4.05 -3.10
N ASP A 121 19.88 4.76 -2.39
CA ASP A 121 21.31 4.53 -2.37
C ASP A 121 21.78 4.11 -0.97
N TRP A 122 22.13 2.84 -0.80
CA TRP A 122 22.66 2.29 0.44
C TRP A 122 24.18 2.46 0.53
N ASN A 123 24.65 3.09 1.62
CA ASN A 123 26.08 3.17 1.94
C ASN A 123 26.37 2.28 3.16
N PRO A 124 27.07 1.14 2.99
CA PRO A 124 27.37 0.21 4.07
C PRO A 124 28.37 0.75 5.09
N GLN A 125 29.28 1.68 4.71
CA GLN A 125 30.28 2.24 5.60
C GLN A 125 29.65 3.21 6.62
N SER A 126 28.79 4.09 6.16
CA SER A 126 28.05 5.03 7.00
C SER A 126 26.77 4.43 7.60
N ARG A 127 26.36 3.22 7.14
CA ARG A 127 25.07 2.59 7.47
C ARG A 127 23.89 3.52 7.25
N ALA A 128 23.92 4.23 6.13
CA ALA A 128 22.92 5.20 5.76
C ALA A 128 22.32 4.88 4.40
N VAL A 129 21.04 5.19 4.25
CA VAL A 129 20.30 5.16 2.98
C VAL A 129 19.97 6.59 2.59
N ALA A 130 20.44 7.01 1.43
CA ALA A 130 20.00 8.24 0.79
C ALA A 130 18.76 7.94 -0.08
N LEU A 131 17.73 8.76 0.07
CA LEU A 131 16.50 8.67 -0.69
C LEU A 131 16.30 9.95 -1.51
N ARG A 132 15.97 9.81 -2.78
CA ARG A 132 15.52 10.91 -3.63
C ARG A 132 14.16 10.58 -4.22
N ALA A 133 13.12 11.20 -3.68
CA ALA A 133 11.72 10.92 -3.99
C ALA A 133 11.12 12.02 -4.87
N PRO A 134 10.65 11.72 -6.10
CA PRO A 134 9.93 12.70 -6.91
C PRO A 134 8.51 12.95 -6.37
N PHE A 135 7.94 11.99 -5.65
CA PHE A 135 6.61 12.07 -5.04
C PHE A 135 6.69 11.84 -3.54
N ALA A 136 5.93 12.62 -2.78
CA ALA A 136 5.75 12.37 -1.37
C ALA A 136 4.82 11.16 -1.13
N CYS A 137 5.08 10.40 -0.07
CA CYS A 137 4.24 9.31 0.39
C CYS A 137 4.07 9.39 1.91
N GLU A 138 2.85 9.29 2.40
CA GLU A 138 2.57 9.40 3.84
C GLU A 138 3.14 8.20 4.62
N GLU A 139 3.22 7.05 3.99
CA GLU A 139 3.67 5.81 4.60
C GLU A 139 4.49 4.99 3.61
N LEU A 140 5.80 4.90 3.83
CA LEU A 140 6.72 4.07 3.05
C LEU A 140 7.54 3.20 3.99
N THR A 141 7.54 1.89 3.74
CA THR A 141 8.38 0.95 4.50
C THR A 141 9.61 0.56 3.69
N LEU A 142 10.78 0.68 4.32
CA LEU A 142 12.06 0.25 3.80
C LEU A 142 12.57 -0.96 4.59
N GLU A 143 13.13 -1.94 3.88
CA GLU A 143 13.91 -3.01 4.48
C GLU A 143 15.41 -2.68 4.35
N LEU A 144 16.10 -2.54 5.47
CA LEU A 144 17.53 -2.29 5.52
C LEU A 144 18.29 -3.59 5.84
N PRO A 145 19.38 -3.90 5.11
CA PRO A 145 20.06 -5.21 5.18
C PRO A 145 20.95 -5.38 6.43
N VAL A 146 20.68 -4.62 7.48
CA VAL A 146 21.50 -4.62 8.72
C VAL A 146 20.60 -4.52 9.94
N PRO A 147 21.00 -5.08 11.08
CA PRO A 147 20.32 -4.86 12.35
C PRO A 147 20.58 -3.45 12.87
N ALA A 148 19.62 -2.89 13.63
CA ALA A 148 19.70 -1.59 14.25
C ALA A 148 19.48 -1.64 15.76
N ARG A 149 20.12 -0.69 16.47
CA ARG A 149 19.79 -0.30 17.85
C ARG A 149 19.06 1.03 17.91
N ALA A 150 19.26 1.87 16.90
CA ALA A 150 18.53 3.11 16.72
C ALA A 150 18.45 3.47 15.22
N VAL A 151 17.40 4.17 14.86
CA VAL A 151 17.17 4.67 13.49
C VAL A 151 16.83 6.15 13.58
N GLU A 152 17.46 6.95 12.73
CA GLU A 152 17.22 8.38 12.57
C GLU A 152 16.91 8.71 11.12
N VAL A 153 16.03 9.69 10.91
CA VAL A 153 15.69 10.21 9.58
C VAL A 153 16.06 11.69 9.51
N ARG A 154 16.71 12.10 8.43
CA ARG A 154 17.06 13.49 8.13
C ARG A 154 16.47 13.88 6.80
N GLN A 155 15.86 15.07 6.73
CA GLN A 155 15.46 15.66 5.46
C GLN A 155 16.61 16.49 4.89
N SER A 156 16.79 16.48 3.58
CA SER A 156 17.80 17.32 2.90
C SER A 156 17.57 18.80 3.23
N GLY A 157 18.61 19.46 3.74
CA GLY A 157 18.52 20.85 4.19
C GLY A 157 17.98 21.04 5.62
N GLY A 158 17.49 20.00 6.26
CA GLY A 158 17.06 20.00 7.66
C GLY A 158 18.25 19.90 8.62
N LYS A 159 18.27 20.75 9.66
CA LYS A 159 19.32 20.72 10.70
C LYS A 159 19.06 19.66 11.77
N LYS A 160 17.87 19.08 11.81
CA LYS A 160 17.45 18.14 12.87
C LYS A 160 17.28 16.74 12.29
N ALA A 161 17.79 15.75 13.01
CA ALA A 161 17.47 14.36 12.80
C ALA A 161 16.29 13.96 13.70
N ASP A 162 15.32 13.27 13.14
CA ASP A 162 14.20 12.74 13.89
C ASP A 162 14.50 11.27 14.23
N ARG A 163 14.57 10.96 15.53
CA ARG A 163 14.79 9.61 16.00
C ARG A 163 13.48 8.83 15.96
N LEU A 164 13.49 7.67 15.30
CA LEU A 164 12.33 6.83 15.17
C LEU A 164 12.12 5.96 16.40
N ARG A 165 10.86 5.65 16.69
CA ARG A 165 10.46 4.79 17.81
C ARG A 165 10.53 3.32 17.39
N GLN A 166 11.15 2.47 18.23
CA GLN A 166 11.12 1.03 18.02
C GLN A 166 9.76 0.44 18.41
N VAL A 167 9.26 -0.51 17.59
CA VAL A 167 8.05 -1.28 17.83
C VAL A 167 8.36 -2.78 17.85
N ALA A 168 7.44 -3.59 18.40
CA ALA A 168 7.68 -5.01 18.65
C ALA A 168 7.67 -5.89 17.40
N GLY A 169 7.06 -5.45 16.29
CA GLY A 169 6.98 -6.22 15.06
C GLY A 169 6.39 -5.42 13.89
N ASP A 170 6.40 -6.02 12.73
CA ASP A 170 6.00 -5.40 11.46
C ASP A 170 4.52 -4.95 11.42
N LEU A 171 3.61 -5.71 12.05
CA LEU A 171 2.20 -5.32 12.18
C LEU A 171 1.95 -4.06 13.03
N LYS A 172 2.99 -3.56 13.73
CA LYS A 172 2.93 -2.33 14.54
C LYS A 172 3.68 -1.17 13.88
N LEU A 173 4.16 -1.37 12.66
CA LEU A 173 4.81 -0.29 11.90
C LEU A 173 3.79 0.78 11.53
N GLU A 174 4.19 2.01 11.79
CA GLU A 174 3.51 3.23 11.38
C GLU A 174 4.56 4.31 11.08
N PRO A 175 4.25 5.38 10.37
CA PRO A 175 5.22 6.44 10.08
C PRO A 175 5.92 6.95 11.33
N GLY A 176 7.25 6.95 11.31
CA GLY A 176 8.09 7.32 12.47
C GLY A 176 8.49 6.15 13.36
N THR A 177 8.30 4.91 12.90
CA THR A 177 8.67 3.70 13.65
C THR A 177 9.59 2.76 12.87
N TRP A 178 10.22 1.85 13.61
CA TRP A 178 11.03 0.78 13.05
C TRP A 178 10.95 -0.49 13.90
N CYS A 179 11.24 -1.65 13.32
CA CYS A 179 11.39 -2.90 14.06
C CYS A 179 12.51 -3.78 13.50
N PRO A 180 13.16 -4.62 14.34
CA PRO A 180 14.05 -5.66 13.87
C PRO A 180 13.26 -6.81 13.27
N GLN A 181 13.74 -7.39 12.16
CA GLN A 181 13.15 -8.56 11.54
C GLN A 181 14.24 -9.42 10.89
N ASN A 182 14.46 -10.63 11.41
CA ASN A 182 15.38 -11.62 10.82
C ASN A 182 16.78 -11.10 10.47
N GLY A 183 17.40 -10.32 11.38
CA GLY A 183 18.74 -9.73 11.16
C GLY A 183 18.76 -8.47 10.29
N LYS A 184 17.61 -8.02 9.85
CA LYS A 184 17.36 -6.79 9.09
C LYS A 184 16.61 -5.77 9.95
N THR A 185 16.42 -4.59 9.41
CA THR A 185 15.61 -3.53 10.05
C THR A 185 14.53 -3.06 9.08
N LEU A 186 13.28 -3.13 9.51
CA LEU A 186 12.18 -2.48 8.82
C LEU A 186 11.97 -1.09 9.38
N VAL A 187 11.86 -0.11 8.49
CA VAL A 187 11.68 1.31 8.84
C VAL A 187 10.46 1.84 8.11
N CYS A 188 9.47 2.31 8.86
CA CYS A 188 8.32 2.99 8.30
C CYS A 188 8.46 4.50 8.51
N LEU A 189 8.36 5.26 7.44
CA LEU A 189 8.54 6.70 7.46
C LEU A 189 7.57 7.44 6.55
N LYS A 190 7.30 8.69 6.90
CA LYS A 190 6.70 9.65 5.97
C LYS A 190 7.79 10.12 5.01
N LEU A 191 7.67 9.75 3.75
CA LEU A 191 8.63 10.13 2.71
C LEU A 191 8.26 11.49 2.14
N PRO A 192 9.06 12.55 2.33
CA PRO A 192 8.83 13.84 1.68
C PRO A 192 9.27 13.77 0.22
N LYS A 193 8.72 14.65 -0.62
CA LYS A 193 9.31 14.92 -1.93
C LYS A 193 10.71 15.52 -1.74
N GLY A 194 11.66 15.10 -2.59
CA GLY A 194 13.05 15.55 -2.53
C GLY A 194 13.98 14.56 -1.84
N GLY A 195 15.03 15.07 -1.20
CA GLY A 195 16.05 14.26 -0.56
C GLY A 195 15.75 13.98 0.91
N SER A 196 16.02 12.76 1.35
CA SER A 196 16.08 12.40 2.76
C SER A 196 17.13 11.31 2.99
N GLU A 197 17.52 11.12 4.24
CA GLU A 197 18.52 10.12 4.64
C GLU A 197 18.00 9.35 5.86
N VAL A 198 18.13 8.04 5.82
CA VAL A 198 17.87 7.15 6.97
C VAL A 198 19.20 6.62 7.47
N VAL A 199 19.52 6.86 8.73
CA VAL A 199 20.80 6.45 9.36
C VAL A 199 20.52 5.39 10.42
N VAL A 200 21.29 4.31 10.39
CA VAL A 200 21.15 3.18 11.31
C VAL A 200 22.36 3.10 12.22
N THR A 201 22.11 3.11 13.54
CA THR A 201 23.16 2.84 14.54
C THR A 201 23.17 1.35 14.89
N ALA A 202 24.38 0.77 15.00
CA ALA A 202 24.61 -0.64 15.37
C ALA A 202 24.36 -0.88 16.86
#